data_4c2425b866d614364fe64db176456814
#
_entry.id   4c2425b866d614364fe64db176456814
#
_cell.length_a   1.000
_cell.length_b   1.000
_cell.length_c   1.000
_cell.angle_alpha   90.00
_cell.angle_beta   90.00
_cell.angle_gamma   90.00
#
_symmetry.space_group_name_H-M   'P 1'
#
loop_
_entity.id
_entity.type
_entity.pdbx_description
1 polymer ?
#
loop_
_entity_poly.entity_id
_entity_poly.type
_entity_poly.pdbx_seq_one_letter_code
_entity_poly.pdbx_strand_id
1 'polypeptide(L)'
;MKSVLVAAVALVDPDGRVLLAQRPAGKSMAGLWEFPGGKVEPGETPEAALIRELKEELGIDVAAACLAPFSFASHAYPDFHLLMPLYVCRRWKGIVMPRE
;
A
#
# COMPACT_ATOMS: atom_id res chain seq x y z
N MET A 1 -2.15 24.14 3.12
CA MET A 1 -1.88 22.84 3.79
C MET A 1 -1.26 21.88 2.78
N LYS A 2 -0.19 21.22 3.16
CA LYS A 2 0.50 20.27 2.30
C LYS A 2 -0.34 18.99 2.18
N SER A 3 -0.46 18.46 0.98
CA SER A 3 -1.13 17.17 0.75
C SER A 3 -0.12 16.08 0.55
N VAL A 4 -0.36 14.93 1.17
CA VAL A 4 0.48 13.74 1.03
C VAL A 4 -0.39 12.61 0.46
N LEU A 5 0.03 12.07 -0.67
CA LEU A 5 -0.65 10.98 -1.34
C LEU A 5 0.06 9.65 -1.05
N VAL A 6 -0.65 8.73 -0.41
CA VAL A 6 -0.13 7.41 -0.08
C VAL A 6 -1.07 6.36 -0.67
N ALA A 7 -0.55 5.46 -1.46
CA ALA A 7 -1.35 4.39 -2.02
C ALA A 7 -1.27 3.15 -1.14
N ALA A 8 -2.39 2.46 -0.98
CA ALA A 8 -2.47 1.23 -0.19
C ALA A 8 -3.24 0.17 -0.95
N VAL A 9 -3.00 -1.10 -0.64
CA VAL A 9 -3.66 -2.20 -1.32
C VAL A 9 -4.02 -3.32 -0.37
N ALA A 10 -5.23 -3.85 -0.51
CA ALA A 10 -5.65 -5.07 0.15
C ALA A 10 -5.32 -6.23 -0.79
N LEU A 11 -4.32 -7.04 -0.42
CA LEU A 11 -3.99 -8.27 -1.15
C LEU A 11 -4.88 -9.38 -0.60
N VAL A 12 -5.73 -9.92 -1.45
CA VAL A 12 -6.73 -10.91 -1.04
C VAL A 12 -6.38 -12.24 -1.68
N ASP A 13 -6.14 -13.27 -0.85
CA ASP A 13 -5.81 -14.59 -1.35
C ASP A 13 -7.06 -15.38 -1.74
N PRO A 14 -6.89 -16.57 -2.36
CA PRO A 14 -8.05 -17.38 -2.78
C PRO A 14 -8.99 -17.78 -1.65
N ASP A 15 -8.51 -17.79 -0.41
CA ASP A 15 -9.33 -18.11 0.75
C ASP A 15 -10.03 -16.88 1.34
N GLY A 16 -9.85 -15.73 0.72
CA GLY A 16 -10.44 -14.48 1.18
C GLY A 16 -9.71 -13.80 2.31
N ARG A 17 -8.48 -14.24 2.64
CA ARG A 17 -7.67 -13.59 3.67
C ARG A 17 -7.01 -12.35 3.08
N VAL A 18 -6.89 -11.32 3.92
CA VAL A 18 -6.28 -10.05 3.54
C VAL A 18 -4.95 -9.90 4.25
N LEU A 19 -3.91 -9.57 3.49
CA LEU A 19 -2.59 -9.35 4.06
C LEU A 19 -2.49 -7.98 4.73
N LEU A 20 -2.04 -7.99 5.97
CA LEU A 20 -1.69 -6.77 6.70
C LEU A 20 -0.22 -6.83 7.08
N ALA A 21 0.45 -5.69 7.02
CA ALA A 21 1.84 -5.55 7.40
C ALA A 21 1.93 -4.78 8.71
N GLN A 22 2.84 -5.22 9.59
CA GLN A 22 3.08 -4.52 10.84
C GLN A 22 4.16 -3.47 10.64
N ARG A 23 3.92 -2.27 11.16
CA ARG A 23 4.91 -1.19 11.10
C ARG A 23 6.17 -1.62 11.87
N PRO A 24 7.37 -1.46 11.27
CA PRO A 24 8.62 -1.86 11.93
C PRO A 24 8.90 -1.05 13.19
N ALA A 25 9.66 -1.63 14.11
CA ALA A 25 10.19 -0.91 15.26
C ALA A 25 11.04 0.27 14.79
N GLY A 26 10.99 1.38 15.51
CA GLY A 26 11.73 2.59 15.17
C GLY A 26 11.00 3.53 14.21
N LYS A 27 9.90 3.09 13.61
CA LYS A 27 9.03 3.94 12.80
C LYS A 27 7.91 4.49 13.67
N SER A 28 7.31 5.61 13.23
CA SER A 28 6.11 6.13 13.90
C SER A 28 5.02 5.07 13.88
N MET A 29 4.25 4.97 14.97
CA MET A 29 3.17 4.01 15.11
C MET A 29 3.64 2.56 14.99
N ALA A 30 4.85 2.28 15.48
CA ALA A 30 5.42 0.94 15.46
C ALA A 30 4.49 -0.06 16.14
N GLY A 31 4.41 -1.27 15.57
CA GLY A 31 3.55 -2.33 16.09
C GLY A 31 2.12 -2.31 15.57
N LEU A 32 1.66 -1.23 14.96
CA LEU A 32 0.33 -1.18 14.37
C LEU A 32 0.33 -1.90 13.02
N TRP A 33 -0.81 -2.51 12.72
CA TRP A 33 -1.01 -3.24 11.45
C TRP A 33 -1.62 -2.31 10.41
N GLU A 34 -1.17 -2.44 9.17
CA GLU A 34 -1.65 -1.60 8.07
C GLU A 34 -1.65 -2.37 6.76
N PHE A 35 -2.37 -1.84 5.76
CA PHE A 35 -2.27 -2.36 4.40
C PHE A 35 -0.90 -2.03 3.81
N PRO A 36 -0.29 -2.94 3.03
CA PRO A 36 0.95 -2.61 2.33
C PRO A 36 0.75 -1.48 1.34
N GLY A 37 1.82 -0.74 1.08
CA GLY A 37 1.82 0.41 0.17
C GLY A 37 2.84 1.43 0.60
N GLY A 38 2.70 2.65 0.10
CA GLY A 38 3.62 3.73 0.43
C GLY A 38 3.32 5.00 -0.33
N LYS A 39 4.17 5.99 -0.14
CA LYS A 39 4.02 7.29 -0.79
C LYS A 39 4.11 7.18 -2.31
N VAL A 40 3.26 7.95 -2.98
CA VAL A 40 3.32 8.12 -4.42
C VAL A 40 4.38 9.20 -4.70
N GLU A 41 5.42 8.81 -5.43
CA GLU A 41 6.52 9.72 -5.76
C GLU A 41 6.12 10.65 -6.91
N PRO A 42 6.80 11.80 -7.06
CA PRO A 42 6.52 12.69 -8.18
C PRO A 42 6.65 11.96 -9.52
N GLY A 43 5.66 12.13 -10.38
CA GLY A 43 5.64 11.49 -11.70
C GLY A 43 5.11 10.07 -11.71
N GLU A 44 4.80 9.49 -10.53
CA GLU A 44 4.18 8.17 -10.45
C GLU A 44 2.66 8.28 -10.38
N THR A 45 1.98 7.28 -10.94
CA THR A 45 0.56 7.07 -10.63
C THR A 45 0.48 6.27 -9.32
N PRO A 46 -0.68 6.28 -8.64
CA PRO A 46 -0.86 5.41 -7.45
C PRO A 46 -0.59 3.94 -7.75
N GLU A 47 -1.00 3.46 -8.93
CA GLU A 47 -0.76 2.08 -9.35
C GLU A 47 0.73 1.79 -9.51
N ALA A 48 1.47 2.70 -10.14
CA ALA A 48 2.92 2.54 -10.29
C ALA A 48 3.62 2.51 -8.94
N ALA A 49 3.19 3.37 -8.01
CA ALA A 49 3.73 3.38 -6.66
C ALA A 49 3.50 2.05 -5.95
N LEU A 50 2.29 1.49 -6.09
CA LEU A 50 1.98 0.19 -5.48
C LEU A 50 2.80 -0.94 -6.07
N ILE A 51 2.98 -0.96 -7.39
CA ILE A 51 3.80 -1.97 -8.05
C ILE A 51 5.22 -1.92 -7.50
N ARG A 52 5.79 -0.73 -7.39
CA ARG A 52 7.13 -0.51 -6.86
C ARG A 52 7.24 -0.94 -5.39
N GLU A 53 6.32 -0.46 -4.56
CA GLU A 53 6.33 -0.75 -3.12
C GLU A 53 6.15 -2.24 -2.83
N LEU A 54 5.26 -2.91 -3.54
CA LEU A 54 5.03 -4.34 -3.35
C LEU A 54 6.24 -5.17 -3.74
N LYS A 55 6.96 -4.75 -4.77
CA LYS A 55 8.21 -5.40 -5.15
C LYS A 55 9.28 -5.21 -4.07
N GLU A 56 9.43 -3.99 -3.57
CA GLU A 56 10.42 -3.67 -2.56
C GLU A 56 10.12 -4.32 -1.21
N GLU A 57 8.88 -4.26 -0.76
CA GLU A 57 8.50 -4.71 0.58
C GLU A 57 8.23 -6.20 0.66
N LEU A 58 7.63 -6.79 -0.37
CA LEU A 58 7.13 -8.16 -0.31
C LEU A 58 7.71 -9.08 -1.39
N GLY A 59 8.44 -8.53 -2.36
CA GLY A 59 9.05 -9.31 -3.41
C GLY A 59 8.09 -9.89 -4.43
N ILE A 60 6.90 -9.33 -4.56
CA ILE A 60 5.90 -9.80 -5.52
C ILE A 60 5.77 -8.85 -6.70
N ASP A 61 5.31 -9.39 -7.83
CA ASP A 61 5.06 -8.63 -9.05
C ASP A 61 3.55 -8.53 -9.29
N VAL A 62 3.07 -7.31 -9.43
CA VAL A 62 1.65 -7.02 -9.64
C VAL A 62 1.50 -6.23 -10.92
N ALA A 63 0.52 -6.60 -11.75
CA ALA A 63 0.18 -5.84 -12.95
C ALA A 63 -0.82 -4.74 -12.60
N ALA A 64 -0.69 -3.59 -13.25
CA ALA A 64 -1.61 -2.46 -13.02
C ALA A 64 -3.07 -2.86 -13.23
N ALA A 65 -3.34 -3.73 -14.21
CA ALA A 65 -4.70 -4.20 -14.49
C ALA A 65 -5.31 -5.01 -13.36
N CYS A 66 -4.48 -5.51 -12.42
CA CYS A 66 -4.96 -6.27 -11.27
C CYS A 66 -5.24 -5.40 -10.05
N LEU A 67 -4.98 -4.10 -10.14
CA LEU A 67 -5.23 -3.16 -9.06
C LEU A 67 -6.58 -2.48 -9.29
N ALA A 68 -7.59 -2.92 -8.54
CA ALA A 68 -8.94 -2.38 -8.67
C ALA A 68 -9.17 -1.29 -7.61
N PRO A 69 -9.50 -0.05 -8.00
CA PRO A 69 -9.84 0.97 -7.03
C PRO A 69 -11.03 0.52 -6.18
N PHE A 70 -10.93 0.71 -4.87
CA PHE A 70 -11.96 0.23 -3.96
C PHE A 70 -12.53 1.35 -3.10
N SER A 71 -11.67 2.12 -2.43
CA SER A 71 -12.10 3.15 -1.51
C SER A 71 -10.97 4.16 -1.34
N PHE A 72 -11.13 5.10 -0.43
CA PHE A 72 -10.03 5.98 -0.05
C PHE A 72 -10.25 6.49 1.38
N ALA A 73 -9.16 6.91 2.00
CA ALA A 73 -9.20 7.57 3.29
C ALA A 73 -8.68 8.99 3.14
N SER A 74 -9.25 9.90 3.90
CA SER A 74 -8.86 11.30 3.92
C SER A 74 -8.77 11.74 5.37
N HIS A 75 -7.63 12.28 5.77
CA HIS A 75 -7.44 12.71 7.16
C HIS A 75 -6.53 13.92 7.22
N ALA A 76 -6.98 14.95 7.95
CA ALA A 76 -6.19 16.15 8.16
C ALA A 76 -5.41 16.02 9.47
N TYR A 77 -4.09 16.00 9.35
CA TYR A 77 -3.18 16.12 10.49
C TYR A 77 -2.84 17.61 10.67
N PRO A 78 -2.25 18.00 11.81
CA PRO A 78 -1.90 19.42 12.00
C PRO A 78 -1.03 20.01 10.90
N ASP A 79 -0.09 19.21 10.35
CA ASP A 79 0.90 19.70 9.40
C ASP A 79 0.61 19.35 7.94
N PHE A 80 -0.30 18.40 7.70
CA PHE A 80 -0.58 17.97 6.33
C PHE A 80 -1.93 17.27 6.23
N HIS A 81 -2.39 17.10 5.00
CA HIS A 81 -3.60 16.35 4.70
C HIS A 81 -3.21 15.04 4.00
N LEU A 82 -3.58 13.92 4.59
CA LEU A 82 -3.35 12.60 4.00
C LEU A 82 -4.51 12.23 3.11
N LEU A 83 -4.21 11.85 1.88
CA LEU A 83 -5.18 11.22 0.97
C LEU A 83 -4.62 9.86 0.59
N MET A 84 -5.36 8.79 0.91
CA MET A 84 -4.90 7.43 0.70
C MET A 84 -5.91 6.62 -0.10
N PRO A 85 -5.72 6.50 -1.43
CA PRO A 85 -6.51 5.58 -2.22
C PRO A 85 -6.19 4.14 -1.83
N LEU A 86 -7.23 3.33 -1.67
CA LEU A 86 -7.12 1.92 -1.33
C LEU A 86 -7.58 1.09 -2.53
N TYR A 87 -6.72 0.18 -2.94
CA TYR A 87 -6.99 -0.75 -4.04
C TYR A 87 -7.18 -2.16 -3.49
N VAL A 88 -7.78 -3.01 -4.30
CA VAL A 88 -7.86 -4.45 -4.03
C VAL A 88 -7.11 -5.18 -5.12
N CYS A 89 -6.30 -6.15 -4.75
CA CYS A 89 -5.55 -6.97 -5.69
C CYS A 89 -5.70 -8.45 -5.29
N ARG A 90 -6.12 -9.26 -6.25
CA ARG A 90 -6.37 -10.70 -6.02
C ARG A 90 -5.40 -11.59 -6.78
N ARG A 91 -4.52 -11.01 -7.60
CA ARG A 91 -3.57 -11.76 -8.43
C ARG A 91 -2.20 -11.11 -8.40
N TRP A 92 -1.19 -11.90 -8.16
CA TRP A 92 0.20 -11.46 -8.21
C TRP A 92 1.09 -12.65 -8.53
N LYS A 93 2.34 -12.35 -8.93
CA LYS A 93 3.36 -13.37 -9.14
C LYS A 93 4.34 -13.32 -7.98
N GLY A 94 4.75 -14.51 -7.53
CA GLY A 94 5.71 -14.63 -6.45
C GLY A 94 5.04 -14.97 -5.13
N ILE A 95 5.87 -15.30 -4.15
CA ILE A 95 5.43 -15.63 -2.81
C ILE A 95 5.64 -14.41 -1.94
N VAL A 96 4.60 -14.00 -1.22
CA VAL A 96 4.69 -12.84 -0.33
C VAL A 96 5.70 -13.16 0.77
N MET A 97 6.76 -12.36 0.84
CA MET A 97 7.80 -12.48 1.87
C MET A 97 8.19 -11.10 2.33
N PRO A 98 8.14 -10.83 3.65
CA PRO A 98 8.62 -9.56 4.17
C PRO A 98 10.09 -9.36 3.82
N ARG A 99 10.44 -8.20 3.24
CA ARG A 99 11.80 -7.89 2.83
C ARG A 99 12.42 -6.75 3.63
N GLU A 100 11.63 -6.16 4.51
CA GLU A 100 12.10 -5.09 5.39
C GLU A 100 11.65 -5.32 6.81
#